data_89fa2828f0db6ebfcfcbdefbe11b12ab
#
_entry.id   89fa2828f0db6ebfcfcbdefbe11b12ab
#
_cell.length_a   1.000
_cell.length_b   1.000
_cell.length_c   1.000
_cell.angle_alpha   90.00
_cell.angle_beta   90.00
_cell.angle_gamma   90.00
#
_symmetry.space_group_name_H-M   'P 1'
#
loop_
_entity.id
_entity.type
_entity.pdbx_description
1 polymer ?
#
loop_
_entity_poly.entity_id
_entity_poly.type
_entity_poly.pdbx_seq_one_letter_code
_entity_poly.pdbx_strand_id
1 'polypeptide(L)'
;MDTKKPDNFAENKALLPYGDNVSAPAIRLENVSSWKIANSTKVNHQLQSKFLELKQEYQKLVAEYKWNELVYNAKFTFEPVIGQTYHLYYDKQGEVFLSMIGPSEWNKPYIGSFKLDSNNKWNKTE
;
A
#
# COMPACT_ATOMS: atom_id res chain seq x y z
N MET A 1 23.00 13.37 1.14
CA MET A 1 23.48 13.77 1.48
C MET A 1 23.81 14.01 1.59
N ASP A 2 23.70 13.50 1.66
CA ASP A 2 24.33 13.84 2.07
C ASP A 2 24.47 13.62 2.32
N THR A 3 24.16 13.16 2.62
CA THR A 3 24.56 13.19 3.13
C THR A 3 24.54 12.89 3.35
N LYS A 4 24.32 12.70 3.62
CA LYS A 4 24.52 12.59 4.13
C LYS A 4 24.11 12.18 4.48
N LYS A 5 23.83 11.97 4.63
CA LYS A 5 23.69 11.82 5.27
C LYS A 5 23.05 11.72 5.60
N PRO A 6 22.85 11.50 5.69
CA PRO A 6 22.48 11.60 6.24
C PRO A 6 22.20 11.44 6.50
N ASP A 7 22.03 11.29 6.81
CA ASP A 7 22.12 11.25 7.34
C ASP A 7 21.84 10.75 7.70
N ASN A 8 21.66 10.64 7.85
CA ASN A 8 21.70 10.38 8.45
C ASN A 8 21.61 9.68 8.76
N PHE A 9 21.57 9.49 8.90
CA PHE A 9 21.97 9.05 9.46
C PHE A 9 22.51 8.72 9.74
N ALA A 10 22.62 8.56 9.92
CA ALA A 10 23.43 8.24 10.51
C ALA A 10 23.80 7.91 10.59
N GLU A 11 23.88 7.85 10.87
CA GLU A 11 24.53 7.65 11.29
C GLU A 11 24.74 7.36 11.78
N ASN A 12 24.85 7.56 12.15
CA ASN A 12 25.28 7.41 12.88
C ASN A 12 25.44 6.90 13.46
N LYS A 13 25.91 6.69 13.77
CA LYS A 13 26.21 6.21 14.56
C LYS A 13 26.08 6.33 15.67
N ALA A 14 26.08 6.63 15.58
CA ALA A 14 26.02 6.87 16.73
C ALA A 14 25.02 6.56 17.42
N LEU A 15 24.58 6.53 17.49
CA LEU A 15 23.75 6.30 18.09
C LEU A 15 23.88 5.49 18.92
N LEU A 16 24.32 5.13 19.20
CA LEU A 16 24.43 4.41 19.93
C LEU A 16 25.18 4.05 20.71
N PRO A 17 25.54 4.02 20.81
CA PRO A 17 26.39 3.37 21.43
C PRO A 17 26.63 3.50 22.72
N TYR A 18 26.48 3.95 23.27
CA TYR A 18 26.59 4.00 24.54
C TYR A 18 26.69 2.77 25.09
N GLY A 19 26.62 1.91 24.40
CA GLY A 19 26.69 0.72 24.91
C GLY A 19 27.82 0.44 25.79
N ASP A 20 28.84 1.17 25.72
CA ASP A 20 29.82 0.86 26.53
C ASP A 20 29.72 1.31 27.84
N ASN A 21 28.71 1.14 28.47
CA ASN A 21 28.55 1.50 29.79
C ASN A 21 29.48 0.76 30.64
N VAL A 22 30.54 1.34 31.06
CA VAL A 22 31.47 0.68 31.89
C VAL A 22 30.98 0.40 33.23
N SER A 23 29.91 0.98 33.62
CA SER A 23 29.43 0.73 34.94
C SER A 23 28.52 -0.48 35.00
N ALA A 24 28.49 -1.32 34.03
CA ALA A 24 27.69 -2.52 34.07
C ALA A 24 28.58 -3.74 34.23
N PRO A 25 29.19 -3.92 35.32
CA PRO A 25 30.21 -4.94 35.46
C PRO A 25 29.68 -6.35 35.58
N ALA A 26 28.48 -6.50 35.98
CA ALA A 26 27.98 -7.83 36.24
C ALA A 26 27.60 -8.61 35.00
N ILE A 27 27.52 -7.97 33.84
CA ILE A 27 27.06 -8.63 32.64
C ILE A 27 28.24 -9.24 31.89
N ARG A 28 28.17 -10.53 31.66
CA ARG A 28 29.20 -11.17 30.91
C ARG A 28 28.98 -10.94 29.43
N LEU A 29 30.09 -10.89 28.72
CA LEU A 29 30.05 -10.62 27.31
C LEU A 29 29.21 -11.64 26.55
N GLU A 30 29.35 -12.91 26.84
CA GLU A 30 28.56 -13.92 26.13
C GLU A 30 27.09 -13.84 26.43
N ASN A 31 26.70 -13.43 27.66
CA ASN A 31 25.32 -13.24 27.98
C ASN A 31 24.75 -12.04 27.23
N VAL A 32 25.54 -11.00 27.09
CA VAL A 32 25.13 -9.83 26.33
C VAL A 32 24.95 -10.18 24.87
N SER A 33 25.84 -10.97 24.30
CA SER A 33 25.73 -11.39 22.91
C SER A 33 24.47 -12.21 22.67
N SER A 34 24.19 -13.15 23.54
CA SER A 34 22.98 -13.95 23.42
C SER A 34 21.73 -13.10 23.52
N TRP A 35 21.73 -12.18 24.47
CA TRP A 35 20.61 -11.28 24.62
C TRP A 35 20.40 -10.43 23.37
N LYS A 36 21.47 -9.90 22.83
CA LYS A 36 21.38 -9.07 21.62
C LYS A 36 20.84 -9.86 20.43
N ILE A 37 21.32 -11.07 20.25
CA ILE A 37 20.87 -11.90 19.14
C ILE A 37 19.39 -12.21 19.29
N ALA A 38 18.96 -12.63 20.47
CA ALA A 38 17.57 -12.99 20.70
C ALA A 38 16.63 -11.80 20.49
N ASN A 39 17.04 -10.64 21.00
CA ASN A 39 16.16 -9.48 20.90
C ASN A 39 16.21 -8.80 19.54
N SER A 40 17.35 -8.81 18.88
CA SER A 40 17.42 -8.25 17.52
C SER A 40 16.64 -9.11 16.54
N THR A 41 16.62 -10.43 16.72
CA THR A 41 15.82 -11.31 15.90
C THR A 41 14.33 -11.03 16.10
N LYS A 42 13.93 -10.81 17.35
CA LYS A 42 12.56 -10.50 17.66
C LYS A 42 12.14 -9.18 17.03
N VAL A 43 12.97 -8.15 17.14
CA VAL A 43 12.69 -6.84 16.55
C VAL A 43 12.66 -6.94 15.03
N ASN A 44 13.59 -7.68 14.44
CA ASN A 44 13.61 -7.85 13.00
C ASN A 44 12.33 -8.53 12.50
N HIS A 45 11.84 -9.50 13.26
CA HIS A 45 10.59 -10.16 12.91
C HIS A 45 9.43 -9.17 12.94
N GLN A 46 9.37 -8.32 13.96
CA GLN A 46 8.33 -7.30 14.06
C GLN A 46 8.42 -6.30 12.93
N LEU A 47 9.63 -5.87 12.59
CA LEU A 47 9.82 -4.90 11.52
C LEU A 47 9.48 -5.50 10.16
N GLN A 48 9.79 -6.76 9.94
CA GLN A 48 9.42 -7.44 8.71
C GLN A 48 7.92 -7.57 8.56
N SER A 49 7.23 -7.92 9.64
CA SER A 49 5.78 -8.01 9.62
C SER A 49 5.15 -6.67 9.29
N LYS A 50 5.67 -5.60 9.89
CA LYS A 50 5.18 -4.26 9.63
C LYS A 50 5.46 -3.84 8.19
N PHE A 51 6.63 -4.19 7.70
CA PHE A 51 7.00 -3.89 6.31
C PHE A 51 6.04 -4.58 5.35
N LEU A 52 5.72 -5.84 5.60
CA LEU A 52 4.78 -6.57 4.75
C LEU A 52 3.38 -5.96 4.78
N GLU A 53 2.92 -5.54 5.95
CA GLU A 53 1.64 -4.85 6.06
C GLU A 53 1.62 -3.57 5.23
N LEU A 54 2.67 -2.76 5.36
CA LEU A 54 2.78 -1.50 4.62
C LEU A 54 2.87 -1.74 3.12
N LYS A 55 3.57 -2.80 2.73
CA LYS A 55 3.68 -3.17 1.32
C LYS A 55 2.32 -3.54 0.76
N GLN A 56 1.54 -4.32 1.50
CA GLN A 56 0.20 -4.69 1.08
C GLN A 56 -0.73 -3.49 0.98
N GLU A 57 -0.64 -2.58 1.96
CA GLU A 57 -1.43 -1.36 1.93
C GLU A 57 -1.05 -0.48 0.74
N TYR A 58 0.24 -0.41 0.46
CA TYR A 58 0.72 0.37 -0.68
C TYR A 58 0.20 -0.21 -1.99
N GLN A 59 0.28 -1.53 -2.15
CA GLN A 59 -0.20 -2.20 -3.35
C GLN A 59 -1.70 -1.98 -3.55
N LYS A 60 -2.45 -2.02 -2.45
CA LYS A 60 -3.88 -1.77 -2.48
C LYS A 60 -4.17 -0.35 -2.91
N LEU A 61 -3.41 0.60 -2.36
CA LEU A 61 -3.57 2.01 -2.70
C LEU A 61 -3.26 2.27 -4.18
N VAL A 62 -2.21 1.65 -4.70
CA VAL A 62 -1.85 1.79 -6.11
C VAL A 62 -2.95 1.21 -6.99
N ALA A 63 -3.52 0.07 -6.60
CA ALA A 63 -4.62 -0.54 -7.35
C ALA A 63 -5.84 0.37 -7.37
N GLU A 64 -6.18 0.98 -6.22
CA GLU A 64 -7.28 1.92 -6.14
C GLU A 64 -7.05 3.13 -7.03
N TYR A 65 -5.84 3.65 -7.04
CA TYR A 65 -5.49 4.79 -7.89
C TYR A 65 -5.68 4.42 -9.37
N LYS A 66 -5.19 3.26 -9.78
CA LYS A 66 -5.29 2.83 -11.17
C LYS A 66 -6.73 2.62 -11.60
N TRP A 67 -7.56 2.02 -10.72
CA TRP A 67 -8.97 1.83 -11.04
C TRP A 67 -9.70 3.16 -11.16
N ASN A 68 -9.41 4.10 -10.26
CA ASN A 68 -10.03 5.41 -10.32
C ASN A 68 -9.61 6.16 -11.59
N GLU A 69 -8.35 6.06 -11.97
CA GLU A 69 -7.88 6.68 -13.20
C GLU A 69 -8.58 6.08 -14.41
N LEU A 70 -8.71 4.77 -14.42
CA LEU A 70 -9.38 4.07 -15.52
C LEU A 70 -10.83 4.51 -15.65
N VAL A 71 -11.56 4.57 -14.54
CA VAL A 71 -12.97 4.95 -14.58
C VAL A 71 -13.14 6.41 -14.98
N TYR A 72 -12.33 7.31 -14.42
CA TYR A 72 -12.46 8.73 -14.75
C TYR A 72 -12.03 9.05 -16.19
N ASN A 73 -11.20 8.22 -16.78
CA ASN A 73 -10.82 8.38 -18.17
C ASN A 73 -11.78 7.67 -19.13
N ALA A 74 -12.74 6.94 -18.59
CA ALA A 74 -13.71 6.24 -19.41
C ALA A 74 -14.73 7.22 -19.99
N LYS A 75 -15.43 6.78 -21.02
CA LYS A 75 -16.43 7.60 -21.66
C LYS A 75 -17.71 7.53 -20.84
N PHE A 76 -18.23 8.68 -20.44
CA PHE A 76 -19.47 8.77 -19.67
C PHE A 76 -20.56 9.38 -20.57
N THR A 77 -21.74 8.77 -20.59
CA THR A 77 -22.87 9.35 -21.28
C THR A 77 -23.92 9.86 -20.28
N PHE A 78 -23.60 9.77 -19.00
CA PHE A 78 -24.50 10.22 -17.94
C PHE A 78 -23.65 10.67 -16.75
N GLU A 79 -24.28 11.35 -15.80
CA GLU A 79 -23.57 11.79 -14.60
C GLU A 79 -23.79 10.74 -13.52
N PRO A 80 -22.74 10.11 -13.01
CA PRO A 80 -22.89 9.06 -11.99
C PRO A 80 -23.47 9.61 -10.69
N VAL A 81 -24.22 8.77 -10.01
CA VAL A 81 -24.86 9.09 -8.74
C VAL A 81 -24.11 8.38 -7.61
N ILE A 82 -23.81 9.11 -6.55
CA ILE A 82 -23.15 8.56 -5.38
C ILE A 82 -23.98 7.43 -4.80
N GLY A 83 -23.33 6.33 -4.46
CA GLY A 83 -23.98 5.18 -3.87
C GLY A 83 -24.48 4.14 -4.86
N GLN A 84 -24.42 4.45 -6.14
CA GLN A 84 -24.88 3.52 -7.18
C GLN A 84 -23.68 2.74 -7.73
N THR A 85 -23.96 1.55 -8.23
CA THR A 85 -22.94 0.70 -8.84
C THR A 85 -23.05 0.79 -10.35
N TYR A 86 -21.91 0.96 -11.00
CA TYR A 86 -21.84 1.05 -12.45
C TYR A 86 -20.80 0.03 -12.94
N HIS A 87 -20.81 -0.21 -14.25
CA HIS A 87 -19.99 -1.26 -14.84
C HIS A 87 -19.16 -0.69 -15.99
N LEU A 88 -17.91 -1.14 -16.11
CA LEU A 88 -17.03 -0.72 -17.18
C LEU A 88 -16.93 -1.79 -18.24
N TYR A 89 -16.96 -1.37 -19.50
CA TYR A 89 -16.88 -2.26 -20.65
C TYR A 89 -15.98 -1.65 -21.71
N TYR A 90 -15.54 -2.46 -22.66
CA TYR A 90 -14.90 -1.96 -23.87
C TYR A 90 -15.97 -1.85 -24.96
N ASP A 91 -15.89 -0.81 -25.77
CA ASP A 91 -16.77 -0.68 -26.92
C ASP A 91 -16.11 -1.33 -28.14
N LYS A 92 -16.73 -1.18 -29.31
CA LYS A 92 -16.22 -1.82 -30.53
C LYS A 92 -14.89 -1.25 -30.97
N GLN A 93 -14.58 -0.01 -30.60
CA GLN A 93 -13.31 0.61 -30.92
C GLN A 93 -12.25 0.34 -29.86
N GLY A 94 -12.55 -0.43 -28.83
CA GLY A 94 -11.61 -0.71 -27.75
C GLY A 94 -11.53 0.36 -26.68
N GLU A 95 -12.44 1.33 -26.71
CA GLU A 95 -12.46 2.40 -25.72
C GLU A 95 -13.30 1.95 -24.51
N VAL A 96 -12.91 2.41 -23.33
CA VAL A 96 -13.59 2.07 -22.10
C VAL A 96 -14.77 3.01 -21.89
N PHE A 97 -15.91 2.47 -21.51
CA PHE A 97 -17.07 3.31 -21.20
C PHE A 97 -17.79 2.79 -19.96
N LEU A 98 -18.48 3.69 -19.27
CA LEU A 98 -19.22 3.38 -18.05
C LEU A 98 -20.70 3.16 -18.41
N SER A 99 -21.32 2.14 -17.82
CA SER A 99 -22.70 1.79 -18.10
C SER A 99 -23.44 1.39 -16.84
N MET A 100 -24.74 1.60 -16.84
CA MET A 100 -25.61 1.11 -15.77
C MET A 100 -26.06 -0.33 -16.02
N ILE A 101 -25.80 -0.87 -17.19
CA ILE A 101 -26.25 -2.20 -17.58
C ILE A 101 -25.29 -3.24 -17.04
N GLY A 102 -25.80 -4.24 -16.33
CA GLY A 102 -24.97 -5.29 -15.74
C GLY A 102 -24.43 -6.28 -16.77
N PRO A 103 -23.38 -7.02 -16.40
CA PRO A 103 -22.72 -7.91 -17.38
C PRO A 103 -23.57 -9.08 -17.81
N SER A 104 -24.60 -9.42 -17.04
CA SER A 104 -25.50 -10.51 -17.42
C SER A 104 -26.56 -10.08 -18.44
N GLU A 105 -26.65 -8.78 -18.72
CA GLU A 105 -27.72 -8.24 -19.56
C GLU A 105 -27.29 -7.99 -21.01
N TRP A 106 -26.01 -8.06 -21.29
CA TRP A 106 -25.53 -7.91 -22.66
C TRP A 106 -24.14 -8.58 -22.83
N ASN A 107 -23.66 -8.61 -24.07
CA ASN A 107 -22.43 -9.33 -24.39
C ASN A 107 -21.27 -8.42 -24.72
N LYS A 108 -21.04 -7.37 -24.02
CA LYS A 108 -19.88 -6.52 -24.26
C LYS A 108 -18.71 -6.96 -23.36
N PRO A 109 -17.47 -6.74 -23.81
CA PRO A 109 -16.31 -7.11 -22.99
C PRO A 109 -16.32 -6.36 -21.67
N TYR A 110 -16.39 -7.09 -20.59
CA TYR A 110 -16.57 -6.56 -19.23
C TYR A 110 -15.24 -6.34 -18.54
N ILE A 111 -15.05 -5.20 -17.89
CA ILE A 111 -13.84 -4.89 -17.15
C ILE A 111 -14.06 -5.06 -15.65
N GLY A 112 -15.11 -4.51 -15.11
CA GLY A 112 -15.39 -4.58 -13.68
C GLY A 112 -16.55 -3.71 -13.26
N SER A 113 -16.96 -3.86 -12.01
CA SER A 113 -18.05 -3.09 -11.43
C SER A 113 -17.48 -2.19 -10.35
N PHE A 114 -17.98 -0.97 -10.28
CA PHE A 114 -17.47 0.05 -9.37
C PHE A 114 -18.63 0.82 -8.75
N LYS A 115 -18.45 1.21 -7.51
CA LYS A 115 -19.43 1.99 -6.77
C LYS A 115 -18.82 3.34 -6.41
N LEU A 116 -19.54 4.42 -6.66
CA LEU A 116 -19.06 5.76 -6.36
C LEU A 116 -19.38 6.10 -4.91
N ASP A 117 -18.40 6.50 -4.14
CA ASP A 117 -18.63 6.85 -2.75
C ASP A 117 -18.79 8.37 -2.58
N SER A 118 -19.02 8.81 -1.35
CA SER A 118 -19.31 10.21 -1.06
C SER A 118 -18.11 11.13 -1.28
N ASN A 119 -16.93 10.57 -1.44
CA ASN A 119 -15.74 11.34 -1.76
C ASN A 119 -15.47 11.37 -3.26
N ASN A 120 -16.40 10.89 -4.06
CA ASN A 120 -16.30 10.76 -5.51
C ASN A 120 -15.19 9.81 -5.92
N LYS A 121 -14.89 8.86 -5.06
CA LYS A 121 -13.91 7.81 -5.35
C LYS A 121 -14.62 6.55 -5.78
N TRP A 122 -14.07 5.88 -6.79
CA TRP A 122 -14.63 4.63 -7.29
C TRP A 122 -14.04 3.45 -6.52
N ASN A 123 -14.90 2.61 -5.98
CA ASN A 123 -14.50 1.42 -5.25
C ASN A 123 -14.90 0.20 -6.05
N LYS A 124 -13.94 -0.63 -6.41
CA LYS A 124 -14.21 -1.81 -7.21
C LYS A 124 -14.98 -2.82 -6.39
N THR A 125 -16.11 -3.30 -6.92
CA THR A 125 -16.95 -4.27 -6.22
C THR A 125 -16.80 -5.67 -6.81
N GLU A 126 -16.34 -5.78 -8.06
CA GLU A 126 -16.12 -7.08 -8.71
C GLU A 126 -14.98 -7.02 -9.66
#